data_64dc7f033f850e6a96f0929dc4ef2101
#
_entry.id   64dc7f033f850e6a96f0929dc4ef2101
#
_cell.length_a   1.000
_cell.length_b   1.000
_cell.length_c   1.000
_cell.angle_alpha   90.00
_cell.angle_beta   90.00
_cell.angle_gamma   90.00
#
_symmetry.space_group_name_H-M   'P 1'
#
loop_
_entity.id
_entity.type
_entity.pdbx_description
1 polymer ?
#
loop_
_entity_poly.entity_id
_entity_poly.type
_entity_poly.pdbx_seq_one_letter_code
_entity_poly.pdbx_strand_id
1 'polypeptide(L)'
;MNQITTQYVTENGACYEQYVITDPAAKTALTITPERGGMITGFTLDGEEYIWTRRPNFSECNRPRFGVPVLFPSCGNPDNGVHLFDGKAYPMECHGFADLCAWEVESVGPDGVSLVLESTPLTKFLYPFDFTLLVNYNLEGSKATISMTVINEGDKPMPFSFGYHPYFNASALENVDFRSPDRKSVV
;
A
#
# COMPACT_ATOMS: atom_id res chain seq x y z
N MET A 1 10.80 -16.08 16.39
CA MET A 1 9.70 -15.19 16.84
C MET A 1 10.02 -13.81 16.28
N ASN A 2 9.10 -13.22 15.55
CA ASN A 2 9.28 -11.89 14.98
C ASN A 2 9.40 -10.83 16.08
N GLN A 3 10.13 -9.77 15.77
CA GLN A 3 10.25 -8.57 16.58
C GLN A 3 9.68 -7.40 15.78
N ILE A 4 8.89 -6.55 16.42
CA ILE A 4 8.39 -5.33 15.80
C ILE A 4 8.93 -4.14 16.57
N THR A 5 9.56 -3.24 15.83
CA THR A 5 10.12 -2.00 16.37
C THR A 5 9.62 -0.82 15.55
N THR A 6 9.66 0.37 16.14
CA THR A 6 9.42 1.62 15.43
C THR A 6 10.73 2.36 15.17
N GLN A 7 10.79 3.03 14.03
CA GLN A 7 11.85 3.96 13.68
C GLN A 7 11.25 5.18 12.99
N TYR A 8 12.04 6.23 12.81
CA TYR A 8 11.61 7.47 12.19
C TYR A 8 12.50 7.84 11.02
N VAL A 9 11.87 8.24 9.92
CA VAL A 9 12.56 8.83 8.77
C VAL A 9 12.19 10.30 8.69
N THR A 10 13.19 11.16 8.75
CA THR A 10 13.01 12.61 8.60
C THR A 10 13.56 13.06 7.26
N GLU A 11 12.73 13.77 6.50
CA GLU A 11 13.09 14.31 5.20
C GLU A 11 12.35 15.63 4.95
N ASN A 12 13.09 16.67 4.54
CA ASN A 12 12.54 18.01 4.25
C ASN A 12 11.66 18.59 5.37
N GLY A 13 11.99 18.28 6.63
CA GLY A 13 11.25 18.72 7.81
C GLY A 13 10.01 17.90 8.14
N ALA A 14 9.63 16.93 7.32
CA ALA A 14 8.60 15.95 7.65
C ALA A 14 9.24 14.73 8.33
N CYS A 15 8.53 14.17 9.31
CA CYS A 15 8.97 13.00 10.08
C CYS A 15 7.91 11.92 9.94
N TYR A 16 8.31 10.74 9.48
CA TYR A 16 7.44 9.59 9.24
C TYR A 16 7.78 8.46 10.21
N GLU A 17 6.79 7.99 10.94
CA GLU A 17 6.94 6.77 11.73
C GLU A 17 6.90 5.55 10.81
N GLN A 18 7.80 4.62 11.07
CA GLN A 18 7.88 3.36 10.35
C GLN A 18 7.83 2.19 11.33
N TYR A 19 7.10 1.16 10.97
CA TYR A 19 7.07 -0.11 11.67
C TYR A 19 7.96 -1.11 10.95
N VAL A 20 8.88 -1.72 11.69
CA VAL A 20 9.81 -2.72 11.16
C VAL A 20 9.53 -4.06 11.81
N ILE A 21 9.03 -4.99 11.01
CA ILE A 21 8.86 -6.39 11.40
C ILE A 21 10.13 -7.13 11.00
N THR A 22 10.79 -7.75 11.97
CA THR A 22 12.06 -8.48 11.73
C THR A 22 11.92 -9.93 12.10
N ASP A 23 12.36 -10.83 11.24
CA ASP A 23 12.62 -12.24 11.56
C ASP A 23 14.15 -12.46 11.63
N PRO A 24 14.74 -12.50 12.85
CA PRO A 24 16.20 -12.65 13.00
C PRO A 24 16.71 -14.00 12.50
N ALA A 25 15.89 -15.05 12.56
CA ALA A 25 16.29 -16.39 12.10
C ALA A 25 16.41 -16.47 10.59
N ALA A 26 15.51 -15.80 9.88
CA ALA A 26 15.52 -15.69 8.43
C ALA A 26 16.37 -14.52 7.92
N LYS A 27 16.85 -13.64 8.82
CA LYS A 27 17.55 -12.39 8.50
C LYS A 27 16.76 -11.50 7.54
N THR A 28 15.46 -11.39 7.77
CA THR A 28 14.55 -10.58 6.98
C THR A 28 13.98 -9.43 7.80
N ALA A 29 13.68 -8.33 7.13
CA ALA A 29 12.94 -7.23 7.71
C ALA A 29 11.95 -6.64 6.69
N LEU A 30 10.76 -6.30 7.16
CA LEU A 30 9.70 -5.64 6.41
C LEU A 30 9.41 -4.29 7.04
N THR A 31 9.53 -3.22 6.29
CA THR A 31 9.29 -1.85 6.75
C THR A 31 8.00 -1.30 6.18
N ILE A 32 7.11 -0.81 7.04
CA ILE A 32 5.81 -0.23 6.69
C ILE A 32 5.77 1.23 7.13
N THR A 33 5.24 2.11 6.29
CA THR A 33 5.08 3.54 6.59
C THR A 33 3.61 3.94 6.47
N PRO A 34 2.86 3.98 7.58
CA PRO A 34 1.43 4.27 7.59
C PRO A 34 1.09 5.62 6.98
N GLU A 35 1.76 6.69 7.41
CA GLU A 35 1.49 8.06 6.95
C GLU A 35 1.82 8.29 5.47
N ARG A 36 2.55 7.37 4.85
CA ARG A 36 2.91 7.46 3.43
C ARG A 36 2.15 6.42 2.60
N GLY A 37 0.84 6.54 2.55
CA GLY A 37 -0.04 5.67 1.77
C GLY A 37 -0.18 4.25 2.33
N GLY A 38 0.12 4.04 3.61
CA GLY A 38 0.02 2.73 4.25
C GLY A 38 0.94 1.67 3.67
N MET A 39 1.98 2.03 2.93
CA MET A 39 2.71 1.10 2.08
C MET A 39 3.95 0.46 2.73
N ILE A 40 4.38 -0.66 2.15
CA ILE A 40 5.71 -1.20 2.38
C ILE A 40 6.75 -0.26 1.73
N THR A 41 7.75 0.13 2.51
CA THR A 41 8.84 0.99 2.06
C THR A 41 10.22 0.33 2.13
N GLY A 42 10.30 -0.91 2.59
CA GLY A 42 11.51 -1.72 2.59
C GLY A 42 11.20 -3.19 2.81
N PHE A 43 11.97 -4.04 2.16
CA PHE A 43 12.02 -5.49 2.41
C PHE A 43 13.43 -5.98 2.20
N THR A 44 14.08 -6.37 3.29
CA THR A 44 15.46 -6.87 3.25
C THR A 44 15.52 -8.37 3.50
N LEU A 45 16.43 -9.04 2.83
CA LEU A 45 16.79 -10.44 3.06
C LEU A 45 18.32 -10.57 3.04
N ASP A 46 18.92 -11.12 4.09
CA ASP A 46 20.38 -11.23 4.27
C ASP A 46 21.13 -9.88 4.09
N GLY A 47 20.46 -8.76 4.44
CA GLY A 47 21.01 -7.41 4.31
C GLY A 47 20.88 -6.77 2.93
N GLU A 48 20.32 -7.47 1.95
CA GLU A 48 19.99 -6.93 0.63
C GLU A 48 18.59 -6.34 0.61
N GLU A 49 18.43 -5.11 0.10
CA GLU A 49 17.14 -4.42 -0.02
C GLU A 49 16.49 -4.72 -1.38
N TYR A 50 15.29 -5.31 -1.36
CA TYR A 50 14.55 -5.70 -2.55
C TYR A 50 13.51 -4.66 -2.99
N ILE A 51 13.10 -3.76 -2.10
CA ILE A 51 12.14 -2.70 -2.45
C ILE A 51 12.87 -1.42 -2.78
N TRP A 52 12.60 -0.89 -3.98
CA TRP A 52 13.15 0.39 -4.39
C TRP A 52 12.39 1.54 -3.73
N THR A 53 13.09 2.30 -2.91
CA THR A 53 12.59 3.50 -2.26
C THR A 53 13.46 4.68 -2.62
N ARG A 54 12.93 5.57 -3.43
CA ARG A 54 13.66 6.75 -3.87
C ARG A 54 13.73 7.78 -2.75
N ARG A 55 14.94 8.19 -2.41
CA ARG A 55 15.22 9.37 -1.59
C ARG A 55 15.89 10.42 -2.48
N PRO A 56 15.62 11.69 -2.32
CA PRO A 56 14.92 12.44 -1.26
C PRO A 56 13.42 12.70 -1.51
N ASN A 57 12.73 11.95 -2.32
CA ASN A 57 11.33 12.21 -2.66
C ASN A 57 10.32 11.52 -1.73
N PHE A 58 10.76 11.04 -0.56
CA PHE A 58 9.91 10.36 0.40
C PHE A 58 8.80 11.27 0.96
N SER A 59 9.15 12.54 1.18
CA SER A 59 8.25 13.57 1.72
C SER A 59 7.49 14.38 0.65
N GLU A 60 7.65 14.07 -0.64
CA GLU A 60 6.89 14.78 -1.68
C GLU A 60 5.39 14.50 -1.56
N CYS A 61 4.57 15.55 -1.69
CA CYS A 61 3.12 15.45 -1.70
C CYS A 61 2.56 14.73 -2.92
N ASN A 62 3.40 14.43 -3.90
CA ASN A 62 3.03 13.73 -5.13
C ASN A 62 2.80 12.25 -4.86
N ARG A 63 2.09 11.60 -5.80
CA ARG A 63 1.88 10.16 -5.79
C ARG A 63 3.21 9.42 -5.66
N PRO A 64 3.32 8.48 -4.70
CA PRO A 64 4.56 7.73 -4.50
C PRO A 64 4.88 6.86 -5.72
N ARG A 65 6.11 6.98 -6.21
CA ARG A 65 6.65 6.13 -7.27
C ARG A 65 7.83 5.34 -6.73
N PHE A 66 7.60 4.69 -5.60
CA PHE A 66 8.56 3.86 -4.85
C PHE A 66 7.80 2.97 -3.87
N GLY A 67 8.46 2.02 -3.24
CA GLY A 67 7.83 1.14 -2.26
C GLY A 67 6.82 0.18 -2.90
N VAL A 68 5.74 -0.10 -2.18
CA VAL A 68 4.60 -0.90 -2.65
C VAL A 68 3.30 -0.13 -2.43
N PRO A 69 2.98 0.88 -3.27
CA PRO A 69 1.75 1.64 -3.17
C PRO A 69 0.50 0.78 -3.18
N VAL A 70 -0.47 1.15 -2.34
CA VAL A 70 -1.80 0.54 -2.27
C VAL A 70 -2.73 1.29 -3.21
N LEU A 71 -3.30 0.59 -4.18
CA LEU A 71 -4.18 1.18 -5.19
C LEU A 71 -5.64 0.91 -4.84
N PHE A 72 -6.42 1.98 -4.62
CA PHE A 72 -7.86 1.93 -4.35
C PHE A 72 -8.47 3.33 -4.52
N PRO A 73 -9.71 3.46 -4.98
CA PRO A 73 -10.66 2.45 -5.44
C PRO A 73 -10.49 2.07 -6.92
N SER A 74 -9.38 2.45 -7.53
CA SER A 74 -9.07 2.15 -8.93
C SER A 74 -7.64 1.64 -9.08
N CYS A 75 -7.42 0.58 -9.88
CA CYS A 75 -6.09 0.06 -10.19
C CYS A 75 -5.48 0.61 -11.47
N GLY A 76 -6.22 1.40 -12.24
CA GLY A 76 -5.78 1.93 -13.53
C GLY A 76 -6.23 3.37 -13.75
N ASN A 77 -6.08 3.83 -14.99
CA ASN A 77 -6.66 5.09 -15.43
C ASN A 77 -8.15 4.87 -15.72
N PRO A 78 -9.05 5.60 -15.06
CA PRO A 78 -10.45 5.63 -15.48
C PRO A 78 -10.59 6.39 -16.81
N ASP A 79 -11.58 6.00 -17.60
CA ASP A 79 -11.88 6.67 -18.86
C ASP A 79 -12.17 8.16 -18.63
N ASN A 80 -11.51 9.02 -19.38
CA ASN A 80 -11.61 10.48 -19.24
C ASN A 80 -11.34 11.03 -17.82
N GLY A 81 -10.65 10.29 -16.96
CA GLY A 81 -10.34 10.72 -15.58
C GLY A 81 -11.54 10.79 -14.65
N VAL A 82 -12.61 10.03 -14.93
CA VAL A 82 -13.81 10.02 -14.11
C VAL A 82 -14.37 8.61 -13.92
N HIS A 83 -15.01 8.39 -12.78
CA HIS A 83 -15.90 7.26 -12.56
C HIS A 83 -17.34 7.74 -12.59
N LEU A 84 -18.24 6.93 -13.13
CA LEU A 84 -19.68 7.20 -13.15
C LEU A 84 -20.39 6.35 -12.10
N PHE A 85 -21.02 7.01 -11.11
CA PHE A 85 -21.85 6.36 -10.11
C PHE A 85 -23.26 6.98 -10.14
N ASP A 86 -24.28 6.17 -10.34
CA ASP A 86 -25.67 6.62 -10.46
C ASP A 86 -25.85 7.76 -11.49
N GLY A 87 -25.10 7.73 -12.61
CA GLY A 87 -25.15 8.74 -13.67
C GLY A 87 -24.41 10.04 -13.36
N LYS A 88 -23.78 10.17 -12.20
CA LYS A 88 -22.97 11.33 -11.81
C LYS A 88 -21.50 11.02 -12.00
N ALA A 89 -20.77 11.98 -12.59
CA ALA A 89 -19.32 11.88 -12.78
C ALA A 89 -18.57 12.32 -11.51
N TYR A 90 -17.58 11.52 -11.12
CA TYR A 90 -16.67 11.79 -10.02
C TYR A 90 -15.23 11.78 -10.55
N PRO A 91 -14.46 12.84 -10.34
CA PRO A 91 -13.08 12.87 -10.79
C PRO A 91 -12.28 11.77 -10.06
N MET A 92 -11.50 11.03 -10.84
CA MET A 92 -10.66 9.96 -10.30
C MET A 92 -9.33 9.94 -11.04
N GLU A 93 -8.25 10.11 -10.29
CA GLU A 93 -6.92 9.96 -10.84
C GLU A 93 -6.56 8.48 -11.06
N CYS A 94 -5.53 8.27 -11.87
CA CYS A 94 -4.91 6.97 -12.02
C CYS A 94 -4.59 6.37 -10.64
N HIS A 95 -4.97 5.13 -10.42
CA HIS A 95 -4.74 4.38 -9.17
C HIS A 95 -5.57 4.82 -7.95
N GLY A 96 -6.51 5.75 -8.12
CA GLY A 96 -7.35 6.19 -7.01
C GLY A 96 -6.63 7.14 -6.06
N PHE A 97 -6.79 6.97 -4.74
CA PHE A 97 -6.27 7.90 -3.75
C PHE A 97 -5.67 7.24 -2.48
N ALA A 98 -5.79 5.94 -2.31
CA ALA A 98 -5.36 5.28 -1.06
C ALA A 98 -3.87 5.44 -0.77
N ASP A 99 -3.04 5.47 -1.82
CA ASP A 99 -1.60 5.70 -1.76
C ASP A 99 -1.20 7.17 -1.44
N LEU A 100 -2.17 8.08 -1.47
CA LEU A 100 -2.00 9.49 -1.12
C LEU A 100 -2.49 9.81 0.29
N CYS A 101 -3.22 8.91 0.93
CA CYS A 101 -3.77 9.08 2.26
C CYS A 101 -2.76 8.66 3.34
N ALA A 102 -2.81 9.30 4.50
CA ALA A 102 -2.24 8.76 5.71
C ALA A 102 -3.18 7.68 6.25
N TRP A 103 -2.63 6.52 6.61
CA TRP A 103 -3.36 5.41 7.21
C TRP A 103 -3.12 5.40 8.72
N GLU A 104 -4.11 5.01 9.48
CA GLU A 104 -3.98 4.83 10.91
C GLU A 104 -3.51 3.41 11.23
N VAL A 105 -2.80 3.26 12.35
CA VAL A 105 -2.39 1.95 12.85
C VAL A 105 -3.52 1.36 13.67
N GLU A 106 -4.16 0.32 13.16
CA GLU A 106 -5.23 -0.38 13.84
C GLU A 106 -4.68 -1.29 14.95
N SER A 107 -3.63 -2.05 14.64
CA SER A 107 -2.99 -2.90 15.62
C SER A 107 -1.55 -3.26 15.27
N VAL A 108 -0.76 -3.54 16.32
CA VAL A 108 0.57 -4.12 16.23
C VAL A 108 0.59 -5.37 17.10
N GLY A 109 0.86 -6.51 16.50
CA GLY A 109 0.85 -7.81 17.19
C GLY A 109 2.05 -8.67 16.81
N PRO A 110 2.18 -9.85 17.43
CA PRO A 110 3.32 -10.75 17.17
C PRO A 110 3.41 -11.22 15.72
N ASP A 111 2.31 -11.16 15.00
CA ASP A 111 2.20 -11.66 13.63
C ASP A 111 2.27 -10.55 12.57
N GLY A 112 2.29 -9.27 12.98
CA GLY A 112 2.39 -8.19 12.02
C GLY A 112 1.81 -6.85 12.44
N VAL A 113 1.58 -5.99 11.45
CA VAL A 113 1.02 -4.65 11.58
C VAL A 113 -0.25 -4.55 10.73
N SER A 114 -1.33 -4.07 11.34
CA SER A 114 -2.59 -3.79 10.67
C SER A 114 -2.81 -2.29 10.57
N LEU A 115 -3.17 -1.83 9.40
CA LEU A 115 -3.50 -0.44 9.12
C LEU A 115 -4.95 -0.31 8.67
N VAL A 116 -5.55 0.83 8.96
CA VAL A 116 -6.92 1.17 8.56
C VAL A 116 -6.95 2.49 7.81
N LEU A 117 -7.78 2.55 6.78
CA LEU A 117 -8.18 3.78 6.09
C LEU A 117 -9.70 3.80 5.97
N GLU A 118 -10.32 4.79 6.58
CA GLU A 118 -11.75 5.00 6.51
C GLU A 118 -12.13 6.10 5.52
N SER A 119 -13.36 6.03 5.03
CA SER A 119 -13.93 7.10 4.20
C SER A 119 -14.05 8.39 5.00
N THR A 120 -13.76 9.50 4.35
CA THR A 120 -13.83 10.86 4.92
C THR A 120 -14.72 11.74 4.03
N PRO A 121 -15.17 12.92 4.49
CA PRO A 121 -15.83 13.86 3.60
C PRO A 121 -15.03 14.21 2.34
N LEU A 122 -13.70 14.23 2.44
CA LEU A 122 -12.82 14.49 1.29
C LEU A 122 -12.81 13.33 0.30
N THR A 123 -12.66 12.09 0.77
CA THR A 123 -12.67 10.92 -0.13
C THR A 123 -14.03 10.74 -0.80
N LYS A 124 -15.13 11.09 -0.11
CA LYS A 124 -16.50 11.04 -0.68
C LYS A 124 -16.72 12.02 -1.85
N PHE A 125 -15.93 13.05 -1.98
CA PHE A 125 -15.94 13.92 -3.15
C PHE A 125 -15.47 13.22 -4.41
N LEU A 126 -14.55 12.27 -4.25
CA LEU A 126 -13.95 11.48 -5.34
C LEU A 126 -14.65 10.14 -5.52
N TYR A 127 -15.12 9.55 -4.43
CA TYR A 127 -15.70 8.21 -4.37
C TYR A 127 -16.84 8.20 -3.34
N PRO A 128 -18.10 8.29 -3.76
CA PRO A 128 -19.23 8.63 -2.89
C PRO A 128 -19.78 7.45 -2.07
N PHE A 129 -18.88 6.68 -1.47
CA PHE A 129 -19.20 5.51 -0.67
C PHE A 129 -18.60 5.62 0.72
N ASP A 130 -19.27 5.04 1.70
CA ASP A 130 -18.75 4.78 3.02
C ASP A 130 -18.01 3.44 2.99
N PHE A 131 -16.75 3.46 3.37
CA PHE A 131 -15.89 2.28 3.35
C PHE A 131 -14.90 2.28 4.50
N THR A 132 -14.46 1.09 4.85
CA THR A 132 -13.28 0.83 5.66
C THR A 132 -12.36 -0.13 4.90
N LEU A 133 -11.09 0.25 4.78
CA LEU A 133 -10.02 -0.62 4.27
C LEU A 133 -9.15 -1.06 5.44
N LEU A 134 -8.91 -2.35 5.55
CA LEU A 134 -7.94 -2.92 6.48
C LEU A 134 -6.83 -3.60 5.68
N VAL A 135 -5.58 -3.26 5.95
CA VAL A 135 -4.42 -3.93 5.36
C VAL A 135 -3.56 -4.53 6.46
N ASN A 136 -3.31 -5.84 6.36
CA ASN A 136 -2.45 -6.55 7.32
C ASN A 136 -1.14 -6.92 6.62
N TYR A 137 -0.03 -6.57 7.27
CA TYR A 137 1.32 -6.88 6.84
C TYR A 137 1.94 -7.90 7.78
N ASN A 138 2.25 -9.07 7.26
CA ASN A 138 2.87 -10.17 8.02
C ASN A 138 4.20 -10.57 7.38
N LEU A 139 5.14 -10.97 8.24
CA LEU A 139 6.43 -11.52 7.84
C LEU A 139 6.59 -12.91 8.45
N GLU A 140 6.88 -13.91 7.62
CA GLU A 140 7.18 -15.27 8.05
C GLU A 140 8.37 -15.81 7.25
N GLY A 141 9.50 -15.97 7.91
CA GLY A 141 10.74 -16.33 7.22
C GLY A 141 11.09 -15.29 6.15
N SER A 142 11.26 -15.72 4.90
CA SER A 142 11.51 -14.84 3.75
C SER A 142 10.25 -14.43 3.00
N LYS A 143 9.07 -14.64 3.58
CA LYS A 143 7.78 -14.38 2.95
C LYS A 143 7.09 -13.18 3.62
N ALA A 144 6.92 -12.09 2.88
CA ALA A 144 6.01 -11.02 3.25
C ALA A 144 4.61 -11.29 2.68
N THR A 145 3.59 -11.19 3.51
CA THR A 145 2.19 -11.35 3.11
C THR A 145 1.44 -10.05 3.34
N ILE A 146 0.70 -9.60 2.32
CA ILE A 146 -0.18 -8.45 2.39
C ILE A 146 -1.61 -8.96 2.20
N SER A 147 -2.48 -8.68 3.17
CA SER A 147 -3.89 -9.03 3.10
C SER A 147 -4.73 -7.76 3.19
N MET A 148 -5.62 -7.55 2.24
CA MET A 148 -6.55 -6.42 2.25
C MET A 148 -7.98 -6.91 2.47
N THR A 149 -8.69 -6.23 3.37
CA THR A 149 -10.13 -6.35 3.56
C THR A 149 -10.77 -5.04 3.17
N VAL A 150 -11.77 -5.11 2.29
CA VAL A 150 -12.58 -3.96 1.87
C VAL A 150 -13.97 -4.14 2.45
N ILE A 151 -14.39 -3.21 3.29
CA ILE A 151 -15.70 -3.21 3.94
C ILE A 151 -16.53 -2.09 3.32
N ASN A 152 -17.70 -2.45 2.82
CA ASN A 152 -18.72 -1.49 2.40
C ASN A 152 -19.60 -1.15 3.61
N GLU A 153 -19.49 0.07 4.11
CA GLU A 153 -20.24 0.56 5.27
C GLU A 153 -21.62 1.17 4.87
N GLY A 154 -21.89 1.23 3.58
CA GLY A 154 -23.14 1.79 3.05
C GLY A 154 -24.14 0.73 2.61
N ASP A 155 -25.33 1.19 2.24
CA ASP A 155 -26.47 0.33 1.81
C ASP A 155 -26.42 -0.04 0.33
N LYS A 156 -25.58 0.63 -0.47
CA LYS A 156 -25.53 0.44 -1.92
C LYS A 156 -24.33 -0.42 -2.31
N PRO A 157 -24.41 -1.16 -3.43
CA PRO A 157 -23.24 -1.80 -4.01
C PRO A 157 -22.11 -0.79 -4.23
N MET A 158 -20.93 -1.11 -3.76
CA MET A 158 -19.75 -0.29 -3.85
C MET A 158 -18.77 -0.89 -4.87
N PRO A 159 -18.74 -0.39 -6.11
CA PRO A 159 -17.84 -0.92 -7.13
C PRO A 159 -16.42 -0.38 -6.93
N PHE A 160 -15.43 -1.27 -6.86
CA PHE A 160 -14.02 -0.92 -6.73
C PHE A 160 -13.13 -1.90 -7.46
N SER A 161 -11.90 -1.48 -7.68
CA SER A 161 -10.77 -2.34 -7.93
C SER A 161 -9.62 -1.98 -7.00
N PHE A 162 -8.84 -2.97 -6.59
CA PHE A 162 -7.66 -2.73 -5.76
C PHE A 162 -6.45 -3.50 -6.28
N GLY A 163 -5.27 -3.06 -5.88
CA GLY A 163 -4.03 -3.73 -6.20
C GLY A 163 -2.84 -3.11 -5.51
N TYR A 164 -1.67 -3.62 -5.86
CA TYR A 164 -0.39 -3.12 -5.40
C TYR A 164 0.52 -2.79 -6.57
N HIS A 165 1.33 -1.75 -6.41
CA HIS A 165 2.28 -1.32 -7.45
C HIS A 165 3.73 -1.41 -6.94
N PRO A 166 4.28 -2.62 -6.78
CA PRO A 166 5.61 -2.77 -6.21
C PRO A 166 6.70 -2.22 -7.14
N TYR A 167 7.66 -1.55 -6.53
CA TYR A 167 8.90 -1.13 -7.15
C TYR A 167 10.03 -1.97 -6.58
N PHE A 168 10.67 -2.77 -7.41
CA PHE A 168 11.74 -3.66 -6.98
C PHE A 168 13.12 -3.10 -7.37
N ASN A 169 14.11 -3.34 -6.50
CA ASN A 169 15.51 -3.18 -6.87
C ASN A 169 15.90 -4.33 -7.81
N ALA A 170 16.49 -3.98 -8.94
CA ALA A 170 17.03 -4.93 -9.90
C ALA A 170 18.38 -4.41 -10.41
N SER A 171 19.40 -5.25 -10.37
CA SER A 171 20.74 -4.90 -10.89
C SER A 171 20.72 -4.76 -12.41
N ALA A 172 19.91 -5.56 -13.09
CA ALA A 172 19.66 -5.50 -14.52
C ALA A 172 18.31 -6.16 -14.83
N LEU A 173 17.55 -5.60 -15.79
CA LEU A 173 16.21 -6.11 -16.13
C LEU A 173 16.24 -7.53 -16.72
N GLU A 174 17.30 -7.89 -17.42
CA GLU A 174 17.48 -9.24 -17.96
C GLU A 174 17.61 -10.35 -16.90
N ASN A 175 17.88 -9.95 -15.64
CA ASN A 175 17.97 -10.89 -14.52
C ASN A 175 16.66 -11.01 -13.73
N VAL A 176 15.59 -10.36 -14.18
CA VAL A 176 14.30 -10.36 -13.49
C VAL A 176 13.35 -11.33 -14.18
N ASP A 177 12.90 -12.33 -13.43
CA ASP A 177 11.87 -13.29 -13.86
C ASP A 177 10.65 -13.19 -12.94
N PHE A 178 9.52 -12.74 -13.49
CA PHE A 178 8.26 -12.70 -12.75
C PHE A 178 7.44 -13.95 -13.04
N ARG A 179 7.20 -14.72 -11.98
CA ARG A 179 6.31 -15.89 -12.05
C ARG A 179 5.06 -15.64 -11.25
N SER A 180 3.93 -15.76 -11.90
CA SER A 180 2.61 -15.71 -11.27
C SER A 180 1.84 -16.97 -11.62
N PRO A 181 1.03 -17.54 -10.71
CA PRO A 181 0.05 -18.53 -11.10
C PRO A 181 -0.81 -17.98 -12.23
N ASP A 182 -1.04 -18.80 -13.27
CA ASP A 182 -1.88 -18.39 -14.39
C ASP A 182 -3.27 -17.99 -13.87
N ARG A 183 -3.62 -16.73 -14.04
CA ARG A 183 -4.96 -16.25 -13.76
C ARG A 183 -5.71 -16.20 -15.09
N LYS A 184 -6.62 -17.11 -15.26
CA LYS A 184 -7.66 -16.93 -16.28
C LYS A 184 -8.45 -15.68 -15.91
N SER A 185 -8.26 -14.59 -16.64
CA SER A 185 -9.18 -13.48 -16.59
C SER A 185 -10.55 -14.01 -17.02
N VAL A 186 -11.48 -14.00 -16.09
CA VAL A 186 -12.89 -14.21 -16.41
C VAL A 186 -13.37 -12.87 -16.98
N VAL A 187 -13.51 -12.81 -18.29
CA VAL A 187 -14.17 -11.72 -19.00
C VAL A 187 -15.65 -11.93 -18.92
#